data_038602ae7d9d9623c2789d58f8e708e4
#
_entry.id   038602ae7d9d9623c2789d58f8e708e4
#
_cell.length_a   1.000
_cell.length_b   1.000
_cell.length_c   1.000
_cell.angle_alpha   90.00
_cell.angle_beta   90.00
_cell.angle_gamma   90.00
#
_symmetry.space_group_name_H-M   'P 1'
#
loop_
_entity.id
_entity.type
_entity.pdbx_description
1 polymer ?
#
loop_
_entity_poly.entity_id
_entity_poly.type
_entity_poly.pdbx_seq_one_letter_code
_entity_poly.pdbx_strand_id
1 'polypeptide(L)'
;LAKFKREIEVNKSKIIRFGRYAGEGKGTFDFLGFTFISGTDRKGRYRTIKLTSKKKMSAKMIAANEWIHANMHMPVNELIKKLNTKLIGHYRYYGITGNYDKLEMFRWYVIERLKAWLHRRSQRAKMTWEKFDKIIEYNPIVKPKVYHSI
;
A
#
# COMPACT_ATOMS: atom_id res chain seq x y z
N LEU A 1 -9.49 24.02 4.99
CA LEU A 1 -10.90 23.60 5.07
C LEU A 1 -11.69 23.94 3.81
N ALA A 2 -11.56 25.17 3.30
CA ALA A 2 -12.29 25.57 2.08
C ALA A 2 -11.83 24.77 0.86
N LYS A 3 -10.54 24.47 0.75
CA LYS A 3 -9.98 23.65 -0.33
C LYS A 3 -10.49 22.22 -0.27
N PHE A 4 -10.53 21.65 0.92
CA PHE A 4 -11.03 20.29 1.14
C PHE A 4 -12.53 20.20 0.81
N LYS A 5 -13.32 21.18 1.25
CA LYS A 5 -14.75 21.26 0.96
C LYS A 5 -15.01 21.36 -0.55
N ARG A 6 -14.19 22.14 -1.26
CA ARG A 6 -14.29 22.31 -2.71
C ARG A 6 -14.00 20.99 -3.44
N GLU A 7 -12.99 20.25 -3.00
CA GLU A 7 -12.68 18.94 -3.57
C GLU A 7 -13.81 17.94 -3.36
N ILE A 8 -14.45 17.95 -2.19
CA ILE A 8 -15.60 17.12 -1.92
C ILE A 8 -16.75 17.43 -2.86
N GLU A 9 -17.04 18.70 -3.10
CA GLU A 9 -18.13 19.12 -3.99
C GLU A 9 -17.87 18.70 -5.44
N VAL A 10 -16.66 18.87 -5.94
CA VAL A 10 -16.27 18.42 -7.28
C VAL A 10 -16.42 16.91 -7.42
N ASN A 11 -15.96 16.16 -6.45
CA ASN A 11 -16.04 14.70 -6.46
C ASN A 11 -17.46 14.19 -6.24
N LYS A 12 -18.32 14.96 -5.57
CA LYS A 12 -19.72 14.62 -5.37
C LYS A 12 -20.48 14.48 -6.69
N SER A 13 -20.20 15.35 -7.67
CA SER A 13 -20.76 15.21 -9.02
C SER A 13 -20.30 13.93 -9.70
N LYS A 14 -19.04 13.56 -9.55
CA LYS A 14 -18.50 12.31 -10.07
C LYS A 14 -19.14 11.10 -9.39
N ILE A 15 -19.38 11.17 -8.09
CA ILE A 15 -20.01 10.09 -7.33
C ILE A 15 -21.43 9.82 -7.85
N ILE A 16 -22.21 10.86 -8.15
CA ILE A 16 -23.56 10.71 -8.70
C ILE A 16 -23.52 9.96 -10.03
N ARG A 17 -22.55 10.26 -10.90
CA ARG A 17 -22.35 9.55 -12.16
C ARG A 17 -21.73 8.17 -11.96
N PHE A 18 -20.85 8.04 -10.99
CA PHE A 18 -20.10 6.83 -10.69
C PHE A 18 -20.97 5.75 -10.05
N GLY A 19 -21.92 6.14 -9.21
CA GLY A 19 -22.72 5.24 -8.43
C GLY A 19 -23.80 4.53 -9.24
N ARG A 20 -24.94 4.32 -8.58
CA ARG A 20 -26.10 3.57 -9.11
C ARG A 20 -26.60 4.07 -10.47
N TYR A 21 -26.45 5.35 -10.75
CA TYR A 21 -26.97 6.01 -11.96
C TYR A 21 -25.94 6.13 -13.08
N ALA A 22 -24.74 5.61 -12.89
CA ALA A 22 -23.67 5.70 -13.89
C ALA A 22 -23.74 4.61 -14.98
N GLY A 23 -24.90 4.03 -15.21
CA GLY A 23 -25.07 2.94 -16.17
C GLY A 23 -24.28 1.71 -15.77
N GLU A 24 -23.61 1.04 -16.70
CA GLU A 24 -22.83 -0.17 -16.45
C GLU A 24 -21.60 0.04 -15.58
N GLY A 25 -21.58 1.09 -14.87
CA GLY A 25 -20.80 1.30 -13.67
C GLY A 25 -19.30 1.13 -13.76
N LYS A 26 -18.71 1.49 -14.84
CA LYS A 26 -17.27 1.37 -15.03
C LYS A 26 -16.52 2.66 -14.76
N GLY A 27 -17.17 3.61 -14.09
CA GLY A 27 -16.51 4.85 -13.68
C GLY A 27 -15.54 4.58 -12.55
N THR A 28 -14.36 5.17 -12.64
CA THR A 28 -13.40 5.20 -11.56
C THR A 28 -12.96 6.64 -11.31
N PHE A 29 -12.59 6.96 -10.07
CA PHE A 29 -11.97 8.25 -9.78
C PHE A 29 -11.02 8.10 -8.60
N ASP A 30 -10.00 8.95 -8.57
CA ASP A 30 -8.99 8.96 -7.52
C ASP A 30 -9.26 10.10 -6.54
N PHE A 31 -9.21 9.80 -5.25
CA PHE A 31 -9.40 10.79 -4.20
C PHE A 31 -8.69 10.37 -2.93
N LEU A 32 -7.91 11.27 -2.35
CA LEU A 32 -7.16 11.03 -1.10
C LEU A 32 -6.25 9.80 -1.15
N GLY A 33 -5.68 9.50 -2.30
CA GLY A 33 -4.77 8.37 -2.47
C GLY A 33 -5.45 7.04 -2.77
N PHE A 34 -6.79 7.04 -2.92
CA PHE A 34 -7.57 5.86 -3.26
C PHE A 34 -8.23 6.01 -4.63
N THR A 35 -8.36 4.90 -5.32
CA THR A 35 -9.19 4.78 -6.51
C THR A 35 -10.51 4.16 -6.10
N PHE A 36 -11.61 4.87 -6.37
CA PHE A 36 -12.96 4.42 -6.09
C PHE A 36 -13.52 3.73 -7.34
N ILE A 37 -13.99 2.52 -7.17
CA ILE A 37 -14.50 1.69 -8.27
C ILE A 37 -15.94 1.27 -7.97
N SER A 38 -16.84 1.52 -8.92
CA SER A 38 -18.21 1.05 -8.84
C SER A 38 -18.26 -0.45 -9.15
N GLY A 39 -18.97 -1.22 -8.32
CA GLY A 39 -19.08 -2.65 -8.50
C GLY A 39 -20.31 -3.23 -7.81
N THR A 40 -20.42 -4.55 -7.87
CA THR A 40 -21.49 -5.28 -7.20
C THR A 40 -20.91 -6.34 -6.27
N ASP A 41 -21.62 -6.66 -5.18
CA ASP A 41 -21.23 -7.74 -4.30
C ASP A 41 -21.73 -9.10 -4.85
N ARG A 42 -21.48 -10.18 -4.12
CA ARG A 42 -21.89 -11.54 -4.54
C ARG A 42 -23.41 -11.69 -4.68
N LYS A 43 -24.18 -10.83 -4.03
CA LYS A 43 -25.65 -10.82 -4.08
C LYS A 43 -26.19 -9.86 -5.14
N GLY A 44 -25.32 -9.29 -5.97
CA GLY A 44 -25.70 -8.34 -7.01
C GLY A 44 -26.01 -6.94 -6.52
N ARG A 45 -25.73 -6.62 -5.25
CA ARG A 45 -26.00 -5.29 -4.69
C ARG A 45 -24.87 -4.33 -5.06
N TYR A 46 -25.22 -3.08 -5.30
CA TYR A 46 -24.23 -2.03 -5.56
C TYR A 46 -23.23 -1.92 -4.41
N ARG A 47 -21.96 -1.81 -4.77
CA ARG A 47 -20.88 -1.62 -3.81
C ARG A 47 -19.80 -0.75 -4.42
N THR A 48 -19.30 0.20 -3.64
CA THR A 48 -18.11 0.98 -4.00
C THR A 48 -16.88 0.29 -3.42
N ILE A 49 -15.92 -0.02 -4.29
CA ILE A 49 -14.64 -0.60 -3.92
C ILE A 49 -13.60 0.51 -3.87
N LYS A 50 -12.78 0.51 -2.82
CA LYS A 50 -11.72 1.49 -2.63
C LYS A 50 -10.38 0.79 -2.63
N LEU A 51 -9.50 1.16 -3.55
CA LEU A 51 -8.16 0.60 -3.66
C LEU A 51 -7.12 1.72 -3.60
N THR A 52 -5.90 1.39 -3.14
CA THR A 52 -4.79 2.34 -3.24
C THR A 52 -4.65 2.76 -4.71
N SER A 53 -4.60 4.06 -5.00
CA SER A 53 -4.46 4.53 -6.37
C SER A 53 -3.11 4.11 -6.95
N LYS A 54 -3.05 3.87 -8.26
CA LYS A 54 -1.82 3.49 -8.94
C LYS A 54 -0.72 4.52 -8.75
N LYS A 55 -1.08 5.79 -8.88
CA LYS A 55 -0.16 6.90 -8.70
C LYS A 55 0.45 6.89 -7.29
N LYS A 56 -0.40 6.72 -6.28
CA LYS A 56 0.05 6.71 -4.88
C LYS A 56 0.85 5.45 -4.56
N MET A 57 0.44 4.31 -5.10
CA MET A 57 1.17 3.05 -4.94
C MET A 57 2.59 3.17 -5.48
N SER A 58 2.75 3.68 -6.70
CA SER A 58 4.06 3.90 -7.31
C SER A 58 4.91 4.86 -6.49
N ALA A 59 4.33 5.97 -6.05
CA ALA A 59 5.05 6.96 -5.24
C ALA A 59 5.53 6.35 -3.91
N LYS A 60 4.68 5.57 -3.25
CA LYS A 60 5.02 4.90 -1.99
C LYS A 60 6.09 3.83 -2.17
N MET A 61 6.03 3.08 -3.26
CA MET A 61 7.04 2.08 -3.59
C MET A 61 8.41 2.73 -3.82
N ILE A 62 8.45 3.80 -4.60
CA ILE A 62 9.70 4.54 -4.85
C ILE A 62 10.26 5.10 -3.55
N ALA A 63 9.42 5.72 -2.74
CA ALA A 63 9.82 6.27 -1.46
C ALA A 63 10.38 5.20 -0.51
N ALA A 64 9.75 4.03 -0.46
CA ALA A 64 10.20 2.91 0.35
C ALA A 64 11.57 2.41 -0.11
N ASN A 65 11.77 2.26 -1.40
CA ASN A 65 13.04 1.83 -1.97
C ASN A 65 14.17 2.81 -1.64
N GLU A 66 13.91 4.09 -1.82
CA GLU A 66 14.89 5.14 -1.50
C GLU A 66 15.21 5.18 -0.01
N TRP A 67 14.20 5.00 0.84
CA TRP A 67 14.41 4.98 2.28
C TRP A 67 15.28 3.79 2.71
N ILE A 68 15.02 2.60 2.18
CA ILE A 68 15.81 1.41 2.48
C ILE A 68 17.26 1.64 2.06
N HIS A 69 17.47 2.14 0.85
CA HIS A 69 18.81 2.44 0.34
C HIS A 69 19.55 3.44 1.24
N ALA A 70 18.90 4.52 1.60
CA ALA A 70 19.50 5.55 2.44
C ALA A 70 19.87 5.07 3.83
N ASN A 71 19.25 3.99 4.31
CA ASN A 71 19.46 3.48 5.66
C ASN A 71 20.21 2.15 5.71
N MET A 72 20.88 1.78 4.61
CA MET A 72 21.64 0.53 4.53
C MET A 72 22.86 0.46 5.46
N HIS A 73 23.24 1.58 6.05
CA HIS A 73 24.31 1.60 7.03
C HIS A 73 23.91 1.07 8.41
N MET A 74 22.61 0.92 8.65
CA MET A 74 22.09 0.43 9.92
C MET A 74 22.25 -1.07 10.09
N PRO A 75 22.40 -1.56 11.34
CA PRO A 75 22.24 -2.98 11.62
C PRO A 75 20.86 -3.46 11.15
N VAL A 76 20.80 -4.69 10.64
CA VAL A 76 19.59 -5.25 10.03
C VAL A 76 18.39 -5.22 10.98
N ASN A 77 18.61 -5.58 12.24
CA ASN A 77 17.53 -5.60 13.25
C ASN A 77 16.93 -4.20 13.46
N GLU A 78 17.76 -3.17 13.51
CA GLU A 78 17.28 -1.79 13.66
C GLU A 78 16.59 -1.30 12.39
N LEU A 79 17.13 -1.64 11.24
CA LEU A 79 16.56 -1.30 9.94
C LEU A 79 15.15 -1.85 9.81
N ILE A 80 14.96 -3.14 10.11
CA ILE A 80 13.65 -3.80 10.00
C ILE A 80 12.68 -3.22 11.02
N LYS A 81 13.13 -2.91 12.23
CA LYS A 81 12.29 -2.28 13.25
C LYS A 81 11.73 -0.94 12.78
N LYS A 82 12.57 -0.09 12.19
CA LYS A 82 12.15 1.20 11.64
C LYS A 82 11.27 1.03 10.40
N LEU A 83 11.59 0.05 9.57
CA LEU A 83 10.79 -0.28 8.39
C LEU A 83 9.38 -0.71 8.82
N ASN A 84 9.26 -1.52 9.85
CA ASN A 84 7.96 -1.94 10.39
C ASN A 84 7.13 -0.74 10.86
N THR A 85 7.74 0.25 11.47
CA THR A 85 7.03 1.47 11.87
C THR A 85 6.43 2.18 10.65
N LYS A 86 7.18 2.26 9.56
CA LYS A 86 6.70 2.85 8.30
C LYS A 86 5.57 2.01 7.67
N LEU A 87 5.72 0.69 7.70
CA LEU A 87 4.69 -0.21 7.18
C LEU A 87 3.39 -0.09 7.97
N ILE A 88 3.47 -0.02 9.29
CA ILE A 88 2.30 0.15 10.14
C ILE A 88 1.58 1.45 9.80
N GLY A 89 2.32 2.55 9.58
CA GLY A 89 1.74 3.82 9.16
C GLY A 89 1.00 3.70 7.82
N HIS A 90 1.60 2.99 6.88
CA HIS A 90 0.97 2.72 5.58
C HIS A 90 -0.31 1.89 5.74
N TYR A 91 -0.26 0.83 6.53
CA TYR A 91 -1.42 -0.03 6.76
C TYR A 91 -2.55 0.70 7.48
N ARG A 92 -2.22 1.58 8.42
CA ARG A 92 -3.24 2.37 9.13
C ARG A 92 -3.99 3.31 8.20
N TYR A 93 -3.31 3.89 7.24
CA TYR A 93 -3.94 4.79 6.27
C TYR A 93 -4.71 4.03 5.19
N TYR A 94 -4.09 3.01 4.60
CA TYR A 94 -4.64 2.28 3.47
C TYR A 94 -5.35 0.98 3.86
N GLY A 95 -5.37 0.63 5.13
CA GLY A 95 -5.96 -0.62 5.64
C GLY A 95 -7.47 -0.52 5.75
N ILE A 96 -8.15 -0.41 4.63
CA ILE A 96 -9.61 -0.39 4.54
C ILE A 96 -10.12 -1.67 3.88
N THR A 97 -11.38 -1.99 4.13
CA THR A 97 -12.02 -3.17 3.55
C THR A 97 -11.89 -3.17 2.02
N GLY A 98 -11.42 -4.28 1.47
CA GLY A 98 -11.24 -4.46 0.02
C GLY A 98 -9.87 -4.07 -0.50
N ASN A 99 -9.01 -3.42 0.30
CA ASN A 99 -7.70 -2.98 -0.14
C ASN A 99 -6.55 -3.90 0.32
N TYR A 100 -6.86 -5.04 0.91
CA TYR A 100 -5.86 -5.93 1.50
C TYR A 100 -4.81 -6.39 0.48
N ASP A 101 -5.23 -6.73 -0.74
CA ASP A 101 -4.31 -7.20 -1.78
C ASP A 101 -3.26 -6.14 -2.14
N LYS A 102 -3.66 -4.86 -2.15
CA LYS A 102 -2.72 -3.76 -2.40
C LYS A 102 -1.74 -3.59 -1.25
N LEU A 103 -2.17 -3.82 -0.02
CA LEU A 103 -1.28 -3.79 1.14
C LEU A 103 -0.25 -4.93 1.06
N GLU A 104 -0.68 -6.13 0.68
CA GLU A 104 0.22 -7.26 0.51
C GLU A 104 1.20 -7.03 -0.65
N MET A 105 0.74 -6.47 -1.74
CA MET A 105 1.59 -6.12 -2.88
C MET A 105 2.70 -5.15 -2.44
N PHE A 106 2.35 -4.14 -1.66
CA PHE A 106 3.31 -3.20 -1.12
C PHE A 106 4.33 -3.88 -0.19
N ARG A 107 3.85 -4.74 0.71
CA ARG A 107 4.71 -5.48 1.61
C ARG A 107 5.71 -6.36 0.85
N TRP A 108 5.25 -7.10 -0.16
CA TRP A 108 6.11 -7.95 -0.98
C TRP A 108 7.17 -7.14 -1.72
N TYR A 109 6.79 -5.99 -2.26
CA TYR A 109 7.73 -5.09 -2.91
C TYR A 109 8.83 -4.65 -1.93
N VAL A 110 8.44 -4.25 -0.72
CA VAL A 110 9.37 -3.83 0.32
C VAL A 110 10.33 -4.96 0.69
N ILE A 111 9.81 -6.17 0.86
CA ILE A 111 10.62 -7.36 1.17
C ILE A 111 11.65 -7.63 0.07
N GLU A 112 11.24 -7.59 -1.17
CA GLU A 112 12.12 -7.81 -2.32
C GLU A 112 13.21 -6.73 -2.39
N ARG A 113 12.85 -5.49 -2.17
CA ARG A 113 13.82 -4.40 -2.18
C ARG A 113 14.80 -4.49 -1.01
N LEU A 114 14.32 -4.87 0.15
CA LEU A 114 15.18 -5.08 1.31
C LEU A 114 16.21 -6.18 1.03
N LYS A 115 15.77 -7.31 0.50
CA LYS A 115 16.66 -8.40 0.13
C LYS A 115 17.70 -7.94 -0.89
N ALA A 116 17.27 -7.22 -1.93
CA ALA A 116 18.17 -6.73 -2.98
C ALA A 116 19.25 -5.80 -2.42
N TRP A 117 18.88 -4.87 -1.55
CA TRP A 117 19.85 -3.97 -0.94
C TRP A 117 20.78 -4.66 0.04
N LEU A 118 20.29 -5.62 0.82
CA LEU A 118 21.14 -6.43 1.70
C LEU A 118 22.14 -7.26 0.90
N HIS A 119 21.71 -7.78 -0.25
CA HIS A 119 22.60 -8.48 -1.17
C HIS A 119 23.74 -7.58 -1.67
N ARG A 120 23.41 -6.34 -2.05
CA ARG A 120 24.41 -5.37 -2.50
C ARG A 120 25.33 -4.91 -1.40
N ARG A 121 24.83 -4.80 -0.17
CA ARG A 121 25.62 -4.42 0.99
C ARG A 121 26.72 -5.44 1.29
N SER A 122 26.44 -6.72 1.06
CA SER A 122 27.37 -7.80 1.30
C SER A 122 28.17 -8.09 0.02
N GLN A 123 29.40 -7.60 -0.03
CA GLN A 123 30.26 -7.78 -1.20
C GLN A 123 30.77 -9.20 -1.40
N ARG A 124 30.84 -10.01 -0.34
CA ARG A 124 31.45 -11.34 -0.37
C ARG A 124 30.47 -12.50 -0.29
N ALA A 125 29.30 -12.29 0.23
CA ALA A 125 28.30 -13.33 0.41
C ALA A 125 27.00 -12.96 -0.29
N LYS A 126 26.50 -13.86 -1.14
CA LYS A 126 25.20 -13.66 -1.77
C LYS A 126 24.11 -13.76 -0.72
N MET A 127 23.14 -12.84 -0.77
CA MET A 127 21.94 -12.93 0.04
C MET A 127 20.97 -13.89 -0.66
N THR A 128 21.00 -15.14 -0.26
CA THR A 128 20.06 -16.14 -0.77
C THR A 128 18.72 -16.00 -0.04
N TRP A 129 17.66 -16.55 -0.62
CA TRP A 129 16.36 -16.57 0.06
C TRP A 129 16.43 -17.32 1.39
N GLU A 130 17.24 -18.39 1.48
CA GLU A 130 17.42 -19.12 2.73
C GLU A 130 18.02 -18.26 3.83
N LYS A 131 19.06 -17.50 3.52
CA LYS A 131 19.67 -16.58 4.48
C LYS A 131 18.72 -15.45 4.87
N PHE A 132 18.01 -14.91 3.89
CA PHE A 132 17.06 -13.85 4.10
C PHE A 132 15.89 -14.31 4.97
N ASP A 133 15.35 -15.50 4.71
CA ASP A 133 14.27 -16.07 5.50
C ASP A 133 14.66 -16.21 6.97
N LYS A 134 15.91 -16.57 7.27
CA LYS A 134 16.39 -16.62 8.65
C LYS A 134 16.40 -15.24 9.30
N ILE A 135 16.82 -14.22 8.55
CA ILE A 135 16.80 -12.82 9.04
C ILE A 135 15.37 -12.40 9.37
N ILE A 136 14.42 -12.71 8.49
CA ILE A 136 13.01 -12.39 8.67
C ILE A 136 12.38 -13.19 9.81
N GLU A 137 12.83 -14.40 10.05
CA GLU A 137 12.37 -15.23 11.17
C GLU A 137 12.72 -14.57 12.51
N TYR A 138 13.93 -14.01 12.64
CA TYR A 138 14.35 -13.31 13.84
C TYR A 138 13.83 -11.87 13.92
N ASN A 139 13.57 -11.27 12.77
CA ASN A 139 13.10 -9.89 12.66
C ASN A 139 11.90 -9.85 11.72
N PRO A 140 10.71 -10.28 12.17
CA PRO A 140 9.54 -10.36 11.28
C PRO A 140 9.14 -9.01 10.70
N ILE A 141 8.82 -9.01 9.42
CA ILE A 141 8.25 -7.83 8.75
C ILE A 141 6.74 -7.87 8.97
N VAL A 142 6.19 -6.80 9.53
CA VAL A 142 4.80 -6.72 9.94
C VAL A 142 3.85 -7.00 8.76
N LYS A 143 2.88 -7.87 9.01
CA LYS A 143 1.86 -8.23 8.01
C LYS A 143 0.78 -7.14 7.93
N PRO A 144 0.16 -6.99 6.75
CA PRO A 144 -0.94 -6.05 6.60
C PRO A 144 -2.11 -6.39 7.50
N LYS A 145 -2.84 -5.35 7.86
CA LYS A 145 -4.05 -5.48 8.65
C LYS A 145 -5.07 -4.46 8.15
N VAL A 146 -6.34 -4.85 8.14
CA VAL A 146 -7.44 -3.93 7.86
C VAL A 146 -7.82 -3.25 9.16
N TYR A 147 -7.63 -1.94 9.22
CA TYR A 147 -7.93 -1.13 10.41
C TYR A 147 -9.31 -0.51 10.35
N HIS A 148 -9.86 -0.31 9.14
CA HIS A 148 -11.12 0.39 8.95
C HIS A 148 -12.05 -0.43 8.08
N SER A 149 -13.22 -0.73 8.62
CA SER A 149 -14.28 -1.40 7.91
C SER A 149 -15.22 -0.33 7.34
N ILE A 150 -15.06 -0.04 6.07
CA ILE A 150 -15.86 1.01 5.42
C ILE A 150 -16.68 0.41 4.28
#